data_365e9931381bf12020ba32a190ccc4ea
#
_entry.id   365e9931381bf12020ba32a190ccc4ea
#
_cell.length_a   1.000
_cell.length_b   1.000
_cell.length_c   1.000
_cell.angle_alpha   90.00
_cell.angle_beta   90.00
_cell.angle_gamma   90.00
#
_symmetry.space_group_name_H-M   'P 1'
#
loop_
_entity.id
_entity.type
_entity.pdbx_description
1 polymer ?
#
loop_
_entity_poly.entity_id
_entity_poly.type
_entity_poly.pdbx_seq_one_letter_code
_entity_poly.pdbx_strand_id
1 'polypeptide(L)'
;MKVYFACSIRSGGDTSLYITILDAIKVAGGDVLSEIFVHDAINFGGSPLPVEQIYARDIAMIEAADIVIAEVTSPSLGVGYELAYAEKLGRPILCLFNSASGNNLSAMVAGNSYNQIAYIEPDTISETIKDFIKASSRPQTPQRKTDR
;
A
#
# COMPACT_ATOMS: atom_id res chain seq x y z
N MET A 1 0.82 -10.82 10.39
CA MET A 1 1.21 -9.40 10.16
C MET A 1 0.02 -8.70 9.55
N LYS A 2 -0.45 -7.62 10.15
CA LYS A 2 -1.57 -6.83 9.64
C LYS A 2 -1.10 -5.86 8.56
N VAL A 3 -1.73 -5.92 7.39
CA VAL A 3 -1.35 -5.16 6.21
C VAL A 3 -2.49 -4.21 5.82
N TYR A 4 -2.20 -2.94 5.63
CA TYR A 4 -3.08 -2.04 4.93
C TYR A 4 -2.67 -2.00 3.46
N PHE A 5 -3.57 -2.39 2.56
CA PHE A 5 -3.35 -2.29 1.13
C PHE A 5 -4.07 -1.05 0.58
N ALA A 6 -3.29 -0.11 0.07
CA ALA A 6 -3.75 1.13 -0.55
C ALA A 6 -3.74 1.02 -2.08
N CYS A 7 -4.82 1.39 -2.74
CA CYS A 7 -4.90 1.40 -4.19
C CYS A 7 -5.89 2.46 -4.70
N SER A 8 -5.73 2.87 -5.97
CA SER A 8 -6.59 3.86 -6.60
C SER A 8 -7.93 3.26 -6.99
N ILE A 9 -9.00 3.61 -6.27
CA ILE A 9 -10.34 3.07 -6.50
C ILE A 9 -11.09 3.87 -7.57
N ARG A 10 -10.98 5.20 -7.54
CA ARG A 10 -11.79 6.11 -8.37
C ARG A 10 -11.11 6.60 -9.64
N SER A 11 -9.81 6.38 -9.77
CA SER A 11 -9.00 6.94 -10.88
C SER A 11 -8.69 5.91 -11.98
N GLY A 12 -9.45 4.81 -12.08
CA GLY A 12 -9.29 3.83 -13.16
C GLY A 12 -8.08 2.94 -13.03
N GLY A 13 -7.73 2.51 -11.82
CA GLY A 13 -6.64 1.56 -11.59
C GLY A 13 -6.93 0.15 -12.13
N ASP A 14 -5.90 -0.66 -12.27
CA ASP A 14 -5.97 -2.04 -12.76
C ASP A 14 -6.50 -2.98 -11.66
N THR A 15 -7.79 -3.29 -11.73
CA THR A 15 -8.44 -4.16 -10.73
C THR A 15 -7.91 -5.59 -10.73
N SER A 16 -7.42 -6.09 -11.86
CA SER A 16 -6.83 -7.44 -11.93
C SER A 16 -5.47 -7.46 -11.20
N LEU A 17 -4.71 -6.39 -11.31
CA LEU A 17 -3.47 -6.21 -10.57
C LEU A 17 -3.74 -6.14 -9.06
N TYR A 18 -4.81 -5.45 -8.62
CA TYR A 18 -5.17 -5.39 -7.20
C TYR A 18 -5.48 -6.75 -6.61
N ILE A 19 -6.24 -7.59 -7.33
CA ILE A 19 -6.51 -8.97 -6.89
C ILE A 19 -5.23 -9.77 -6.78
N THR A 20 -4.33 -9.67 -7.77
CA THR A 20 -3.03 -10.35 -7.76
C THR A 20 -2.19 -9.93 -6.54
N ILE A 21 -2.17 -8.64 -6.21
CA ILE A 21 -1.47 -8.12 -5.03
C ILE A 21 -2.09 -8.63 -3.73
N LEU A 22 -3.42 -8.59 -3.60
CA LEU A 22 -4.15 -9.13 -2.43
C LEU A 22 -3.82 -10.60 -2.20
N ASP A 23 -3.86 -11.42 -3.24
CA ASP A 23 -3.54 -12.84 -3.15
C ASP A 23 -2.07 -13.07 -2.77
N ALA A 24 -1.15 -12.29 -3.34
CA ALA A 24 0.27 -12.36 -2.99
C ALA A 24 0.53 -12.02 -1.51
N ILE A 25 -0.16 -10.98 -0.97
CA ILE A 25 -0.04 -10.61 0.44
C ILE A 25 -0.54 -11.77 1.34
N LYS A 26 -1.69 -12.35 1.03
CA LYS A 26 -2.27 -13.48 1.79
C LYS A 26 -1.37 -14.72 1.75
N VAL A 27 -0.85 -15.08 0.57
CA VAL A 27 0.08 -16.21 0.40
C VAL A 27 1.38 -15.98 1.20
N ALA A 28 1.83 -14.72 1.32
CA ALA A 28 2.99 -14.37 2.14
C ALA A 28 2.69 -14.32 3.66
N GLY A 29 1.47 -14.63 4.09
CA GLY A 29 1.05 -14.64 5.50
C GLY A 29 0.60 -13.29 6.05
N GLY A 30 0.28 -12.33 5.17
CA GLY A 30 -0.32 -11.04 5.55
C GLY A 30 -1.82 -11.16 5.77
N ASP A 31 -2.31 -10.45 6.79
CA ASP A 31 -3.74 -10.25 7.08
C ASP A 31 -4.14 -8.85 6.57
N VAL A 32 -4.89 -8.80 5.45
CA VAL A 32 -5.21 -7.55 4.76
C VAL A 32 -6.44 -6.91 5.36
N LEU A 33 -6.25 -5.84 6.13
CA LEU A 33 -7.32 -5.13 6.83
C LEU A 33 -8.31 -4.44 5.86
N SER A 34 -7.82 -3.98 4.71
CA SER A 34 -8.61 -3.26 3.69
C SER A 34 -9.23 -4.18 2.62
N GLU A 35 -9.06 -5.50 2.68
CA GLU A 35 -9.44 -6.44 1.62
C GLU A 35 -10.90 -6.29 1.19
N ILE A 36 -11.83 -6.27 2.16
CA ILE A 36 -13.27 -6.19 1.87
C ILE A 36 -13.62 -4.92 1.11
N PHE A 37 -12.97 -3.81 1.43
CA PHE A 37 -13.24 -2.50 0.82
C PHE A 37 -12.62 -2.38 -0.58
N VAL A 38 -11.53 -3.07 -0.83
CA VAL A 38 -10.95 -3.20 -2.18
C VAL A 38 -11.89 -4.01 -3.07
N HIS A 39 -12.44 -5.11 -2.57
CA HIS A 39 -13.44 -5.90 -3.31
C HIS A 39 -14.74 -5.11 -3.56
N ASP A 40 -15.24 -4.39 -2.58
CA ASP A 40 -16.42 -3.53 -2.74
C ASP A 40 -16.17 -2.44 -3.78
N ALA A 41 -14.98 -1.86 -3.77
CA ALA A 41 -14.58 -0.86 -4.74
C ALA A 41 -14.52 -1.41 -6.18
N ILE A 42 -13.98 -2.61 -6.35
CA ILE A 42 -13.92 -3.30 -7.64
C ILE A 42 -15.32 -3.63 -8.14
N ASN A 43 -16.18 -4.14 -7.27
CA ASN A 43 -17.51 -4.63 -7.65
C ASN A 43 -18.54 -3.50 -7.84
N PHE A 44 -18.43 -2.41 -7.08
CA PHE A 44 -19.44 -1.36 -7.00
C PHE A 44 -18.94 0.04 -7.36
N GLY A 45 -17.67 0.19 -7.74
CA GLY A 45 -17.06 1.48 -8.12
C GLY A 45 -16.81 2.44 -6.95
N GLY A 46 -16.85 1.95 -5.73
CA GLY A 46 -16.56 2.71 -4.52
C GLY A 46 -17.39 2.28 -3.31
N SER A 47 -17.11 2.86 -2.17
CA SER A 47 -17.87 2.62 -0.94
C SER A 47 -19.16 3.46 -0.93
N PRO A 48 -20.32 2.91 -0.54
CA PRO A 48 -21.57 3.66 -0.38
C PRO A 48 -21.60 4.49 0.91
N LEU A 49 -20.56 4.43 1.75
CA LEU A 49 -20.51 5.14 3.02
C LEU A 49 -20.34 6.65 2.83
N PRO A 50 -20.83 7.47 3.77
CA PRO A 50 -20.50 8.89 3.85
C PRO A 50 -18.98 9.12 3.93
N VAL A 51 -18.49 10.23 3.37
CA VAL A 51 -17.05 10.51 3.26
C VAL A 51 -16.34 10.55 4.60
N GLU A 52 -17.00 11.02 5.65
CA GLU A 52 -16.47 11.05 7.02
C GLU A 52 -16.24 9.63 7.57
N GLN A 53 -17.13 8.69 7.24
CA GLN A 53 -17.00 7.30 7.65
C GLN A 53 -15.94 6.56 6.86
N ILE A 54 -15.78 6.86 5.56
CA ILE A 54 -14.69 6.33 4.74
C ILE A 54 -13.36 6.77 5.36
N TYR A 55 -13.20 8.06 5.61
CA TYR A 55 -12.00 8.60 6.23
C TYR A 55 -11.68 7.95 7.57
N ALA A 56 -12.64 7.93 8.50
CA ALA A 56 -12.43 7.37 9.83
C ALA A 56 -12.06 5.89 9.80
N ARG A 57 -12.69 5.12 8.91
CA ARG A 57 -12.42 3.70 8.70
C ARG A 57 -11.00 3.47 8.17
N ASP A 58 -10.60 4.18 7.13
CA ASP A 58 -9.31 3.98 6.46
C ASP A 58 -8.17 4.40 7.40
N ILE A 59 -8.31 5.50 8.12
CA ILE A 59 -7.37 5.93 9.17
C ILE A 59 -7.23 4.88 10.27
N ALA A 60 -8.35 4.34 10.78
CA ALA A 60 -8.31 3.31 11.82
C ALA A 60 -7.59 2.03 11.36
N MET A 61 -7.77 1.65 10.08
CA MET A 61 -7.06 0.49 9.52
C MET A 61 -5.56 0.75 9.37
N ILE A 62 -5.14 1.95 8.94
CA ILE A 62 -3.72 2.32 8.84
C ILE A 62 -3.08 2.33 10.25
N GLU A 63 -3.79 2.84 11.25
CA GLU A 63 -3.34 2.82 12.65
C GLU A 63 -3.17 1.41 13.20
N ALA A 64 -4.06 0.49 12.82
CA ALA A 64 -4.02 -0.91 13.23
C ALA A 64 -3.01 -1.77 12.45
N ALA A 65 -2.56 -1.31 11.28
CA ALA A 65 -1.65 -2.05 10.42
C ALA A 65 -0.22 -2.07 10.98
N ASP A 66 0.49 -3.15 10.74
CA ASP A 66 1.94 -3.26 11.00
C ASP A 66 2.75 -2.63 9.87
N ILE A 67 2.28 -2.79 8.62
CA ILE A 67 2.91 -2.31 7.39
C ILE A 67 1.85 -1.80 6.41
N VAL A 68 2.29 -1.00 5.45
CA VAL A 68 1.47 -0.52 4.32
C VAL A 68 2.08 -0.99 3.00
N ILE A 69 1.24 -1.55 2.13
CA ILE A 69 1.59 -1.85 0.74
C ILE A 69 0.66 -1.02 -0.13
N ALA A 70 1.21 -0.26 -1.06
CA ALA A 70 0.45 0.63 -1.93
C ALA A 70 0.72 0.34 -3.40
N GLU A 71 -0.33 0.24 -4.21
CA GLU A 71 -0.23 0.26 -5.66
C GLU A 71 -0.31 1.72 -6.12
N VAL A 72 0.77 2.22 -6.72
CA VAL A 72 0.98 3.66 -7.00
C VAL A 72 1.11 3.97 -8.50
N THR A 73 0.74 3.04 -9.37
CA THR A 73 0.82 3.21 -10.84
C THR A 73 -0.12 4.30 -11.33
N SER A 74 -1.36 4.32 -10.84
CA SER A 74 -2.34 5.36 -11.15
C SER A 74 -2.29 6.45 -10.07
N PRO A 75 -2.13 7.74 -10.45
CA PRO A 75 -2.15 8.84 -9.50
C PRO A 75 -3.45 8.86 -8.68
N SER A 76 -3.32 8.98 -7.36
CA SER A 76 -4.45 9.03 -6.43
C SER A 76 -4.14 9.96 -5.25
N LEU A 77 -5.00 10.95 -5.03
CA LEU A 77 -4.90 11.84 -3.86
C LEU A 77 -5.09 11.06 -2.55
N GLY A 78 -6.02 10.09 -2.53
CA GLY A 78 -6.28 9.26 -1.37
C GLY A 78 -5.05 8.43 -0.99
N VAL A 79 -4.48 7.70 -1.96
CA VAL A 79 -3.27 6.90 -1.72
C VAL A 79 -2.10 7.76 -1.24
N GLY A 80 -1.89 8.95 -1.83
CA GLY A 80 -0.85 9.89 -1.36
C GLY A 80 -1.06 10.33 0.08
N TYR A 81 -2.29 10.61 0.48
CA TYR A 81 -2.65 10.96 1.86
C TYR A 81 -2.37 9.79 2.83
N GLU A 82 -2.78 8.59 2.46
CA GLU A 82 -2.59 7.37 3.25
C GLU A 82 -1.11 7.04 3.47
N LEU A 83 -0.28 7.19 2.42
CA LEU A 83 1.17 7.03 2.51
C LEU A 83 1.80 8.02 3.49
N ALA A 84 1.46 9.30 3.39
CA ALA A 84 1.97 10.33 4.29
C ALA A 84 1.54 10.09 5.75
N TYR A 85 0.32 9.61 5.95
CA TYR A 85 -0.18 9.27 7.29
C TYR A 85 0.55 8.04 7.86
N ALA A 86 0.76 7.00 7.05
CA ALA A 86 1.50 5.81 7.43
C ALA A 86 2.96 6.12 7.81
N GLU A 87 3.63 6.98 7.04
CA GLU A 87 4.98 7.48 7.35
C GLU A 87 5.03 8.20 8.69
N LYS A 88 4.06 9.09 8.95
CA LYS A 88 3.94 9.79 10.24
C LYS A 88 3.81 8.83 11.43
N LEU A 89 3.17 7.68 11.23
CA LEU A 89 3.03 6.63 12.23
C LEU A 89 4.26 5.70 12.32
N GLY A 90 5.26 5.89 11.46
CA GLY A 90 6.43 5.03 11.41
C GLY A 90 6.16 3.64 10.82
N ARG A 91 5.10 3.47 10.03
CA ARG A 91 4.79 2.18 9.39
C ARG A 91 5.72 1.94 8.21
N PRO A 92 6.37 0.76 8.07
CA PRO A 92 7.09 0.42 6.86
C PRO A 92 6.16 0.47 5.64
N ILE A 93 6.64 1.06 4.53
CA ILE A 93 5.85 1.29 3.31
C ILE A 93 6.55 0.65 2.12
N LEU A 94 5.80 -0.18 1.39
CA LEU A 94 6.16 -0.67 0.06
C LEU A 94 5.25 -0.05 -0.99
N CYS A 95 5.81 0.66 -1.95
CA CYS A 95 5.11 1.20 -3.11
C CYS A 95 5.41 0.33 -4.34
N LEU A 96 4.36 -0.23 -4.94
CA LEU A 96 4.42 -1.05 -6.15
C LEU A 96 4.06 -0.19 -7.35
N PHE A 97 4.95 -0.10 -8.35
CA PHE A 97 4.75 0.68 -9.56
C PHE A 97 4.95 -0.18 -10.80
N ASN A 98 3.93 -0.27 -11.65
CA ASN A 98 4.02 -0.96 -12.94
C ASN A 98 4.62 -0.04 -13.99
N SER A 99 5.89 -0.22 -14.32
CA SER A 99 6.58 0.59 -15.32
C SER A 99 6.09 0.38 -16.76
N ALA A 100 5.44 -0.76 -17.04
CA ALA A 100 4.85 -1.02 -18.36
C ALA A 100 3.54 -0.26 -18.61
N SER A 101 3.00 0.42 -17.59
CA SER A 101 1.74 1.18 -17.69
C SER A 101 1.81 2.42 -18.59
N GLY A 102 3.00 2.94 -18.86
CA GLY A 102 3.20 4.22 -19.54
C GLY A 102 2.98 5.45 -18.64
N ASN A 103 2.60 5.27 -17.37
CA ASN A 103 2.48 6.35 -16.40
C ASN A 103 3.83 6.77 -15.83
N ASN A 104 3.88 7.94 -15.23
CA ASN A 104 5.03 8.39 -14.44
C ASN A 104 4.72 8.24 -12.95
N LEU A 105 5.67 7.69 -12.19
CA LEU A 105 5.58 7.64 -10.75
C LEU A 105 5.56 9.07 -10.18
N SER A 106 4.66 9.32 -9.22
CA SER A 106 4.59 10.61 -8.54
C SER A 106 5.95 11.03 -7.97
N ALA A 107 6.39 12.25 -8.25
CA ALA A 107 7.65 12.79 -7.72
C ALA A 107 7.67 12.80 -6.18
N MET A 108 6.52 13.02 -5.52
CA MET A 108 6.40 13.00 -4.06
C MET A 108 6.58 11.60 -3.49
N VAL A 109 6.14 10.56 -4.23
CA VAL A 109 6.33 9.16 -3.83
C VAL A 109 7.75 8.71 -4.12
N ALA A 110 8.26 9.00 -5.33
CA ALA A 110 9.59 8.58 -5.78
C ALA A 110 10.74 9.26 -5.01
N GLY A 111 10.56 10.53 -4.67
CA GLY A 111 11.59 11.32 -3.98
C GLY A 111 11.63 11.11 -2.46
N ASN A 112 10.64 10.42 -1.89
CA ASN A 112 10.62 10.15 -0.47
C ASN A 112 11.44 8.90 -0.13
N SER A 113 12.60 9.09 0.50
CA SER A 113 13.51 8.00 0.90
C SER A 113 12.95 7.08 1.99
N TYR A 114 11.83 7.44 2.61
CA TYR A 114 11.11 6.57 3.55
C TYR A 114 10.43 5.40 2.85
N ASN A 115 9.93 5.62 1.63
CA ASN A 115 9.26 4.60 0.85
C ASN A 115 10.25 3.60 0.25
N GLN A 116 9.96 2.32 0.38
CA GLN A 116 10.57 1.31 -0.49
C GLN A 116 9.79 1.27 -1.81
N ILE A 117 10.43 1.60 -2.91
CA ILE A 117 9.82 1.55 -4.25
C ILE A 117 10.22 0.25 -4.94
N ALA A 118 9.25 -0.49 -5.43
CA ALA A 118 9.45 -1.66 -6.28
C ALA A 118 8.78 -1.45 -7.65
N TYR A 119 9.59 -1.54 -8.69
CA TYR A 119 9.12 -1.58 -10.07
C TYR A 119 8.70 -3.01 -10.38
N ILE A 120 7.39 -3.22 -10.57
CA ILE A 120 6.81 -4.56 -10.68
C ILE A 120 6.51 -4.93 -12.13
N GLU A 121 6.68 -6.23 -12.38
CA GLU A 121 6.13 -6.98 -13.49
C GLU A 121 5.28 -8.11 -12.91
N PRO A 122 4.33 -8.70 -13.68
CA PRO A 122 3.44 -9.74 -13.14
C PRO A 122 4.17 -10.87 -12.40
N ASP A 123 5.33 -11.29 -12.91
CA ASP A 123 6.09 -12.41 -12.37
C ASP A 123 6.87 -12.06 -11.08
N THR A 124 7.09 -10.78 -10.79
CA THR A 124 7.91 -10.33 -9.65
C THR A 124 7.10 -9.96 -8.42
N ILE A 125 5.80 -9.76 -8.56
CA ILE A 125 4.93 -9.23 -7.49
C ILE A 125 4.98 -10.11 -6.23
N SER A 126 4.81 -11.42 -6.39
CA SER A 126 4.72 -12.34 -5.25
C SER A 126 6.01 -12.40 -4.45
N GLU A 127 7.17 -12.43 -5.10
CA GLU A 127 8.47 -12.46 -4.45
C GLU A 127 8.76 -11.13 -3.76
N THR A 128 8.51 -10.01 -4.43
CA THR A 128 8.68 -8.66 -3.88
C THR A 128 7.89 -8.47 -2.59
N ILE A 129 6.62 -8.85 -2.58
CA ILE A 129 5.75 -8.73 -1.40
C ILE A 129 6.21 -9.66 -0.27
N LYS A 130 6.55 -10.90 -0.59
CA LYS A 130 7.05 -11.88 0.38
C LYS A 130 8.32 -11.40 1.07
N ASP A 131 9.27 -10.85 0.31
CA ASP A 131 10.52 -10.35 0.85
C ASP A 131 10.31 -9.14 1.74
N PHE A 132 9.41 -8.21 1.36
CA PHE A 132 9.06 -7.06 2.17
C PHE A 132 8.40 -7.47 3.51
N ILE A 133 7.42 -8.38 3.48
CA ILE A 133 6.75 -8.90 4.68
C ILE A 133 7.76 -9.59 5.60
N LYS A 134 8.66 -10.41 5.05
CA LYS A 134 9.71 -11.10 5.80
C LYS A 134 10.70 -10.13 6.43
N ALA A 135 11.13 -9.10 5.70
CA ALA A 135 12.04 -8.07 6.21
C ALA A 135 11.39 -7.26 7.35
N SER A 136 10.11 -6.92 7.20
CA SER A 136 9.35 -6.15 8.19
C SER A 136 8.99 -6.96 9.45
N SER A 137 9.05 -8.29 9.39
CA SER A 137 8.80 -9.18 10.54
C SER A 137 10.01 -9.29 11.49
N ARG A 138 11.19 -8.82 11.09
CA ARG A 138 12.37 -8.83 11.93
C ARG A 138 12.31 -7.67 12.93
N PRO A 139 12.74 -7.87 14.22
CA PRO A 139 12.83 -6.76 15.14
C PRO A 139 13.72 -5.67 14.55
N GLN A 140 13.20 -4.47 14.39
CA GLN A 140 14.01 -3.34 13.97
C GLN A 140 14.99 -3.04 15.09
N THR A 141 16.29 -3.21 14.82
CA THR A 141 17.34 -2.71 15.71
C THR A 141 17.20 -1.18 15.75
N PRO A 142 17.10 -0.55 16.93
CA PRO A 142 16.93 0.89 17.01
C PRO A 142 18.04 1.59 16.22
N GLN A 143 17.71 2.34 15.19
CA GLN A 143 18.69 3.23 14.55
C GLN A 143 19.17 4.20 15.62
N ARG A 144 20.46 4.15 15.95
CA ARG A 144 21.10 5.18 16.77
C ARG A 144 20.88 6.52 16.07
N LYS A 145 20.10 7.38 16.71
CA LYS A 145 20.09 8.81 16.35
C LYS A 145 21.54 9.27 16.48
N THR A 146 22.19 9.51 15.36
CA THR A 146 23.43 10.30 15.34
C THR A 146 22.98 11.74 15.48
N ASP A 147 22.95 12.22 16.72
CA ASP A 147 22.89 13.65 17.01
C ASP A 147 24.14 14.29 16.37
N ARG A 148 23.90 15.17 15.42
CA ARG A 148 24.83 16.22 15.00
C ARG A 148 24.11 17.54 14.99
#